data_ef1e5d41f4d9f71ceafe9715ffca170b
#
_entry.id   ef1e5d41f4d9f71ceafe9715ffca170b
#
_cell.length_a   1.000
_cell.length_b   1.000
_cell.length_c   1.000
_cell.angle_alpha   90.00
_cell.angle_beta   90.00
_cell.angle_gamma   90.00
#
_symmetry.space_group_name_H-M   'P 1'
#
loop_
_entity.id
_entity.type
_entity.pdbx_description
1 polymer ?
#
loop_
_entity_poly.entity_id
_entity_poly.type
_entity_poly.pdbx_seq_one_letter_code
_entity_poly.pdbx_strand_id
1 'polypeptide(L)'
;MSSVWDERAEAYRTSGEHREGPDLDLLVEWAQGTHTALDVATGGGHVARRLREAGLNVVSCDAAPGMAPDVVCRAEDLPFADGSFDVVASRLGAHHFADVDAAVREMARVAADRVLVVDNVYAGEAWEAADRIRDPSHVRKLAEDEWRQLFEDAGLRVADVGRPTRTLHVPTWLERTGCVGADAARVRSLLGDLIEDDRIEIERIALRGIKA
;
A
#
# COMPACT_ATOMS: atom_id res chain seq x y z
N MET A 1 -20.29 -13.40 -2.27
CA MET A 1 -19.49 -13.54 -3.50
C MET A 1 -18.05 -13.31 -3.09
N SER A 2 -17.13 -14.18 -3.53
CA SER A 2 -15.69 -13.97 -3.31
C SER A 2 -15.29 -12.65 -3.98
N SER A 3 -14.49 -11.84 -3.31
CA SER A 3 -13.92 -10.63 -3.91
C SER A 3 -12.74 -11.02 -4.82
N VAL A 4 -12.38 -10.17 -5.78
CA VAL A 4 -11.18 -10.37 -6.60
C VAL A 4 -9.92 -10.54 -5.75
N TRP A 5 -9.91 -9.99 -4.55
CA TRP A 5 -8.84 -10.10 -3.59
C TRP A 5 -8.76 -11.47 -2.92
N ASP A 6 -9.91 -12.12 -2.65
CA ASP A 6 -9.92 -13.49 -2.13
C ASP A 6 -9.28 -14.46 -3.12
N GLU A 7 -9.55 -14.28 -4.42
CA GLU A 7 -8.98 -15.09 -5.49
C GLU A 7 -7.47 -14.89 -5.67
N ARG A 8 -6.98 -13.66 -5.42
CA ARG A 8 -5.57 -13.28 -5.55
C ARG A 8 -4.74 -13.50 -4.29
N ALA A 9 -5.35 -13.84 -3.17
CA ALA A 9 -4.71 -13.86 -1.86
C ALA A 9 -3.42 -14.70 -1.83
N GLU A 10 -3.42 -15.90 -2.46
CA GLU A 10 -2.24 -16.75 -2.51
C GLU A 10 -1.09 -16.13 -3.32
N ALA A 11 -1.41 -15.49 -4.45
CA ALA A 11 -0.43 -14.80 -5.27
C ALA A 11 0.26 -13.64 -4.51
N TYR A 12 -0.49 -12.93 -3.64
CA TYR A 12 0.08 -11.88 -2.81
C TYR A 12 0.91 -12.43 -1.66
N ARG A 13 0.48 -13.50 -0.99
CA ARG A 13 1.26 -14.15 0.09
C ARG A 13 2.60 -14.67 -0.38
N THR A 14 2.67 -15.24 -1.57
CA THR A 14 3.88 -15.84 -2.15
C THR A 14 4.72 -14.88 -2.97
N SER A 15 4.25 -13.66 -3.20
CA SER A 15 4.93 -12.67 -4.03
C SER A 15 6.26 -12.20 -3.42
N GLY A 16 7.37 -12.58 -4.04
CA GLY A 16 8.71 -12.10 -3.67
C GLY A 16 8.86 -10.58 -3.75
N GLU A 17 8.11 -9.93 -4.65
CA GLU A 17 8.13 -8.47 -4.82
C GLU A 17 7.53 -7.71 -3.63
N HIS A 18 6.58 -8.32 -2.90
CA HIS A 18 5.96 -7.71 -1.73
C HIS A 18 6.68 -8.08 -0.43
N ARG A 19 7.44 -9.17 -0.44
CA ARG A 19 8.03 -9.77 0.75
C ARG A 19 9.21 -8.98 1.30
N GLU A 20 9.94 -8.28 0.44
CA GLU A 20 11.16 -7.53 0.73
C GLU A 20 11.22 -6.25 -0.09
N GLY A 21 12.07 -5.32 0.31
CA GLY A 21 12.38 -4.12 -0.46
C GLY A 21 12.64 -2.90 0.42
N PRO A 22 13.32 -1.88 -0.15
CA PRO A 22 13.75 -0.70 0.59
C PRO A 22 12.59 0.08 1.20
N ASP A 23 11.43 0.03 0.59
CA ASP A 23 10.21 0.66 1.10
C ASP A 23 9.67 -0.03 2.36
N LEU A 24 9.78 -1.36 2.44
CA LEU A 24 9.39 -2.14 3.62
C LEU A 24 10.43 -1.97 4.74
N ASP A 25 11.71 -1.90 4.40
CA ASP A 25 12.79 -1.66 5.37
C ASP A 25 12.65 -0.28 6.01
N LEU A 26 12.35 0.75 5.20
CA LEU A 26 12.09 2.11 5.67
C LEU A 26 10.88 2.18 6.61
N LEU A 27 9.81 1.46 6.30
CA LEU A 27 8.61 1.39 7.13
C LEU A 27 8.94 0.77 8.51
N VAL A 28 9.72 -0.32 8.53
CA VAL A 28 10.19 -0.94 9.76
C VAL A 28 11.11 -0.01 10.55
N GLU A 29 12.03 0.69 9.90
CA GLU A 29 12.89 1.69 10.52
C GLU A 29 12.06 2.79 11.21
N TRP A 30 11.07 3.32 10.51
CA TRP A 30 10.21 4.38 11.04
C TRP A 30 9.26 3.92 12.15
N ALA A 31 9.03 2.62 12.28
CA ALA A 31 8.27 2.05 13.39
C ALA A 31 9.11 1.79 14.64
N GLN A 32 10.43 1.96 14.60
CA GLN A 32 11.28 1.73 15.76
C GLN A 32 10.91 2.62 16.96
N GLY A 33 11.08 2.06 18.16
CA GLY A 33 10.79 2.75 19.41
C GLY A 33 9.30 2.74 19.79
N THR A 34 8.47 2.00 19.06
CA THR A 34 7.05 1.75 19.38
C THR A 34 6.82 0.30 19.79
N HIS A 35 5.63 -0.01 20.33
CA HIS A 35 5.31 -1.34 20.87
C HIS A 35 4.14 -2.01 20.15
N THR A 36 3.17 -1.22 19.68
CA THR A 36 1.94 -1.71 19.06
C THR A 36 1.78 -1.16 17.65
N ALA A 37 1.31 -1.99 16.72
CA ALA A 37 1.06 -1.56 15.36
C ALA A 37 -0.22 -2.14 14.77
N LEU A 38 -0.88 -1.37 13.90
CA LEU A 38 -1.93 -1.84 13.00
C LEU A 38 -1.40 -1.84 11.56
N ASP A 39 -1.53 -2.98 10.88
CA ASP A 39 -1.24 -3.11 9.45
C ASP A 39 -2.57 -3.07 8.67
N VAL A 40 -2.85 -1.95 8.01
CA VAL A 40 -4.10 -1.67 7.28
C VAL A 40 -3.96 -2.07 5.81
N ALA A 41 -4.95 -2.80 5.29
CA ALA A 41 -4.90 -3.45 3.99
C ALA A 41 -3.66 -4.37 3.88
N THR A 42 -3.57 -5.29 4.82
CA THR A 42 -2.39 -6.15 5.05
C THR A 42 -2.03 -7.02 3.85
N GLY A 43 -3.00 -7.35 2.98
CA GLY A 43 -2.79 -8.19 1.81
C GLY A 43 -2.09 -9.50 2.17
N GLY A 44 -0.90 -9.73 1.62
CA GLY A 44 -0.09 -10.91 1.92
C GLY A 44 0.54 -10.96 3.31
N GLY A 45 0.28 -10.00 4.20
CA GLY A 45 0.78 -9.97 5.58
C GLY A 45 2.25 -9.58 5.72
N HIS A 46 2.84 -8.99 4.72
CA HIS A 46 4.29 -8.75 4.70
C HIS A 46 4.74 -7.65 5.66
N VAL A 47 3.94 -6.57 5.81
CA VAL A 47 4.20 -5.51 6.79
C VAL A 47 4.02 -6.06 8.21
N ALA A 48 2.88 -6.70 8.48
CA ALA A 48 2.63 -7.31 9.80
C ALA A 48 3.75 -8.28 10.21
N ARG A 49 4.20 -9.14 9.29
CA ARG A 49 5.32 -10.07 9.54
C ARG A 49 6.60 -9.32 9.92
N ARG A 50 7.01 -8.31 9.14
CA ARG A 50 8.25 -7.57 9.37
C ARG A 50 8.22 -6.75 10.65
N LEU A 51 7.07 -6.16 11.00
CA LEU A 51 6.92 -5.45 12.26
C LEU A 51 6.93 -6.41 13.46
N ARG A 52 6.32 -7.61 13.35
CA ARG A 52 6.42 -8.66 14.38
C ARG A 52 7.86 -9.17 14.56
N GLU A 53 8.60 -9.37 13.47
CA GLU A 53 10.03 -9.71 13.50
C GLU A 53 10.88 -8.61 14.17
N ALA A 54 10.46 -7.36 14.06
CA ALA A 54 11.07 -6.21 14.74
C ALA A 54 10.63 -6.07 16.22
N GLY A 55 9.77 -6.96 16.73
CA GLY A 55 9.37 -7.03 18.14
C GLY A 55 8.09 -6.28 18.51
N LEU A 56 7.32 -5.79 17.53
CA LEU A 56 6.05 -5.11 17.80
C LEU A 56 4.90 -6.13 17.96
N ASN A 57 3.91 -5.76 18.79
CA ASN A 57 2.61 -6.44 18.83
C ASN A 57 1.75 -5.89 17.68
N VAL A 58 1.45 -6.71 16.69
CA VAL A 58 0.81 -6.26 15.44
C VAL A 58 -0.56 -6.90 15.29
N VAL A 59 -1.57 -6.08 15.05
CA VAL A 59 -2.86 -6.47 14.50
C VAL A 59 -2.85 -6.15 13.01
N SER A 60 -3.37 -7.06 12.19
CA SER A 60 -3.54 -6.87 10.76
C SER A 60 -5.02 -6.75 10.41
N CYS A 61 -5.38 -5.86 9.48
CA CYS A 61 -6.72 -5.80 8.95
C CYS A 61 -6.76 -5.70 7.41
N ASP A 62 -7.83 -6.23 6.84
CA ASP A 62 -8.07 -6.21 5.39
C ASP A 62 -9.58 -6.35 5.13
N ALA A 63 -10.06 -5.79 4.03
CA ALA A 63 -11.45 -5.93 3.63
C ALA A 63 -11.78 -7.31 3.02
N ALA A 64 -10.75 -8.03 2.55
CA ALA A 64 -10.87 -9.34 1.95
C ALA A 64 -10.58 -10.46 2.96
N PRO A 65 -11.57 -11.27 3.36
CA PRO A 65 -11.35 -12.40 4.26
C PRO A 65 -10.31 -13.42 3.77
N GLY A 66 -10.19 -13.58 2.45
CA GLY A 66 -9.22 -14.48 1.83
C GLY A 66 -7.76 -14.09 2.10
N MET A 67 -7.47 -12.83 2.46
CA MET A 67 -6.15 -12.40 2.92
C MET A 67 -5.80 -12.92 4.33
N ALA A 68 -6.79 -13.48 5.04
CA ALA A 68 -6.66 -14.01 6.39
C ALA A 68 -6.09 -12.99 7.40
N PRO A 69 -6.63 -11.76 7.46
CA PRO A 69 -6.22 -10.78 8.45
C PRO A 69 -6.70 -11.18 9.85
N ASP A 70 -6.13 -10.56 10.90
CA ASP A 70 -6.63 -10.71 12.26
C ASP A 70 -8.04 -10.12 12.42
N VAL A 71 -8.34 -9.02 11.69
CA VAL A 71 -9.66 -8.35 11.67
C VAL A 71 -10.09 -8.06 10.24
N VAL A 72 -11.29 -8.46 9.86
CA VAL A 72 -11.88 -8.12 8.56
C VAL A 72 -12.61 -6.79 8.67
N CYS A 73 -12.08 -5.74 8.04
CA CYS A 73 -12.69 -4.41 8.00
C CYS A 73 -12.15 -3.60 6.82
N ARG A 74 -12.84 -2.50 6.50
CA ARG A 74 -12.37 -1.54 5.50
C ARG A 74 -11.44 -0.52 6.15
N ALA A 75 -10.52 0.05 5.37
CA ALA A 75 -9.62 1.11 5.84
C ALA A 75 -10.38 2.39 6.21
N GLU A 76 -11.52 2.63 5.58
CA GLU A 76 -12.40 3.78 5.80
C GLU A 76 -13.29 3.67 7.06
N ASP A 77 -13.29 2.49 7.73
CA ASP A 77 -14.12 2.24 8.93
C ASP A 77 -13.40 1.19 9.81
N LEU A 78 -12.45 1.67 10.61
CA LEU A 78 -11.61 0.83 11.46
C LEU A 78 -12.28 0.59 12.82
N PRO A 79 -12.58 -0.68 13.21
CA PRO A 79 -13.32 -1.02 14.42
C PRO A 79 -12.45 -0.95 15.70
N PHE A 80 -11.61 0.06 15.80
CA PHE A 80 -10.71 0.26 16.93
C PHE A 80 -10.97 1.63 17.58
N ALA A 81 -10.69 1.73 18.88
CA ALA A 81 -10.78 3.00 19.60
C ALA A 81 -9.69 3.99 19.16
N ASP A 82 -9.91 5.28 19.41
CA ASP A 82 -8.93 6.33 19.15
C ASP A 82 -7.62 6.04 19.89
N GLY A 83 -6.49 6.20 19.20
CA GLY A 83 -5.17 6.02 19.77
C GLY A 83 -4.86 4.59 20.25
N SER A 84 -5.48 3.57 19.66
CA SER A 84 -5.29 2.16 20.06
C SER A 84 -3.92 1.58 19.72
N PHE A 85 -3.22 2.18 18.77
CA PHE A 85 -1.93 1.69 18.28
C PHE A 85 -0.89 2.80 18.24
N ASP A 86 0.34 2.52 18.67
CA ASP A 86 1.43 3.50 18.56
C ASP A 86 1.69 3.86 17.11
N VAL A 87 1.65 2.84 16.22
CA VAL A 87 1.88 2.97 14.78
C VAL A 87 0.71 2.39 13.99
N VAL A 88 0.25 3.12 12.98
CA VAL A 88 -0.67 2.60 11.98
C VAL A 88 0.02 2.66 10.61
N ALA A 89 0.13 1.52 9.94
CA ALA A 89 0.85 1.40 8.69
C ALA A 89 -0.06 0.89 7.56
N SER A 90 0.15 1.38 6.34
CA SER A 90 -0.41 0.81 5.11
C SER A 90 0.64 0.81 4.01
N ARG A 91 0.74 -0.29 3.26
CA ARG A 91 1.71 -0.42 2.18
C ARG A 91 1.09 -1.03 0.94
N LEU A 92 1.13 -0.26 -0.17
CA LEU A 92 0.64 -0.68 -1.49
C LEU A 92 -0.85 -1.07 -1.50
N GLY A 93 -1.64 -0.43 -0.64
CA GLY A 93 -3.07 -0.65 -0.51
C GLY A 93 -3.91 0.59 -0.82
N ALA A 94 -3.37 1.79 -0.59
CA ALA A 94 -4.16 3.01 -0.61
C ALA A 94 -4.69 3.37 -2.01
N HIS A 95 -3.99 3.00 -3.08
CA HIS A 95 -4.46 3.20 -4.45
C HIS A 95 -5.68 2.33 -4.83
N HIS A 96 -6.13 1.46 -3.91
CA HIS A 96 -7.37 0.67 -4.01
C HIS A 96 -8.47 1.17 -3.07
N PHE A 97 -8.22 2.13 -2.18
CA PHE A 97 -9.24 2.63 -1.28
C PHE A 97 -10.31 3.40 -2.06
N ALA A 98 -11.56 3.15 -1.73
CA ALA A 98 -12.67 3.84 -2.37
C ALA A 98 -12.71 5.32 -1.95
N ASP A 99 -12.32 5.61 -0.70
CA ASP A 99 -12.18 6.95 -0.15
C ASP A 99 -10.86 7.01 0.67
N VAL A 100 -9.79 7.40 0.01
CA VAL A 100 -8.46 7.49 0.63
C VAL A 100 -8.41 8.54 1.75
N ASP A 101 -9.20 9.61 1.65
CA ASP A 101 -9.29 10.65 2.65
C ASP A 101 -9.93 10.14 3.94
N ALA A 102 -11.05 9.42 3.84
CA ALA A 102 -11.66 8.74 4.99
C ALA A 102 -10.70 7.71 5.61
N ALA A 103 -9.99 6.94 4.78
CA ALA A 103 -9.04 5.94 5.26
C ALA A 103 -7.87 6.58 6.04
N VAL A 104 -7.29 7.68 5.52
CA VAL A 104 -6.19 8.39 6.21
C VAL A 104 -6.67 8.99 7.53
N ARG A 105 -7.91 9.56 7.58
CA ARG A 105 -8.51 10.04 8.83
C ARG A 105 -8.71 8.92 9.86
N GLU A 106 -9.18 7.75 9.43
CA GLU A 106 -9.35 6.60 10.32
C GLU A 106 -8.00 6.08 10.83
N MET A 107 -7.00 5.98 9.95
CA MET A 107 -5.64 5.62 10.33
C MET A 107 -5.08 6.62 11.36
N ALA A 108 -5.27 7.94 11.14
CA ALA A 108 -4.87 8.96 12.08
C ALA A 108 -5.64 8.89 13.40
N ARG A 109 -6.95 8.59 13.36
CA ARG A 109 -7.78 8.45 14.57
C ARG A 109 -7.29 7.33 15.47
N VAL A 110 -7.02 6.15 14.91
CA VAL A 110 -6.62 4.98 15.70
C VAL A 110 -5.14 4.97 16.05
N ALA A 111 -4.31 5.82 15.44
CA ALA A 111 -2.91 6.01 15.80
C ALA A 111 -2.77 6.85 17.07
N ALA A 112 -1.89 6.44 17.99
CA ALA A 112 -1.49 7.22 19.16
C ALA A 112 -0.32 8.16 18.87
N ASP A 113 0.63 7.74 18.02
CA ASP A 113 1.86 8.48 17.74
C ASP A 113 2.01 8.78 16.24
N ARG A 114 2.01 7.76 15.37
CA ARG A 114 2.36 7.96 13.97
C ARG A 114 1.59 7.11 12.99
N VAL A 115 1.46 7.63 11.76
CA VAL A 115 0.93 6.93 10.58
C VAL A 115 2.04 6.79 9.54
N LEU A 116 2.21 5.59 9.01
CA LEU A 116 3.17 5.26 7.96
C LEU A 116 2.44 4.80 6.71
N VAL A 117 2.63 5.48 5.61
CA VAL A 117 2.08 5.06 4.31
C VAL A 117 3.20 4.88 3.30
N VAL A 118 3.14 3.77 2.59
CA VAL A 118 3.95 3.56 1.39
C VAL A 118 3.02 3.19 0.25
N ASP A 119 3.08 3.93 -0.85
CA ASP A 119 2.33 3.58 -2.05
C ASP A 119 3.07 3.97 -3.32
N ASN A 120 2.56 3.53 -4.46
CA ASN A 120 3.03 3.98 -5.76
C ASN A 120 2.65 5.45 -5.95
N VAL A 121 3.60 6.28 -6.39
CA VAL A 121 3.34 7.69 -6.63
C VAL A 121 2.70 7.89 -8.00
N TYR A 122 1.86 8.92 -8.13
CA TYR A 122 1.33 9.32 -9.43
C TYR A 122 2.47 9.72 -10.39
N ALA A 123 2.51 9.09 -11.54
CA ALA A 123 3.55 9.27 -12.55
C ALA A 123 2.97 9.64 -13.93
N GLY A 124 1.77 10.22 -13.96
CA GLY A 124 1.11 10.70 -15.15
C GLY A 124 0.01 9.79 -15.69
N GLU A 125 -0.78 10.34 -16.63
CA GLU A 125 -2.00 9.71 -17.14
C GLU A 125 -1.75 8.38 -17.86
N ALA A 126 -0.60 8.20 -18.52
CA ALA A 126 -0.26 6.94 -19.16
C ALA A 126 -0.13 5.79 -18.16
N TRP A 127 0.49 6.05 -17.00
CA TRP A 127 0.57 5.10 -15.91
C TRP A 127 -0.80 4.79 -15.30
N GLU A 128 -1.61 5.83 -15.04
CA GLU A 128 -2.96 5.63 -14.50
C GLU A 128 -3.84 4.81 -15.45
N ALA A 129 -3.77 5.08 -16.75
CA ALA A 129 -4.50 4.32 -17.77
C ALA A 129 -4.01 2.85 -17.83
N ALA A 130 -2.69 2.64 -17.74
CA ALA A 130 -2.09 1.32 -17.73
C ALA A 130 -2.52 0.50 -16.49
N ASP A 131 -2.51 1.13 -15.30
CA ASP A 131 -2.93 0.45 -14.07
C ASP A 131 -4.41 0.11 -14.06
N ARG A 132 -5.31 0.98 -14.54
CA ARG A 132 -6.75 0.68 -14.67
C ARG A 132 -7.03 -0.48 -15.62
N ILE A 133 -6.25 -0.63 -16.70
CA ILE A 133 -6.36 -1.78 -17.60
C ILE A 133 -5.82 -3.04 -16.93
N ARG A 134 -4.66 -2.93 -16.28
CA ARG A 134 -3.98 -4.05 -15.62
C ARG A 134 -4.77 -4.58 -14.44
N ASP A 135 -5.32 -3.70 -13.65
CA ASP A 135 -6.02 -4.03 -12.41
C ASP A 135 -7.33 -3.25 -12.27
N PRO A 136 -8.46 -3.88 -12.55
CA PRO A 136 -9.78 -3.23 -12.44
C PRO A 136 -10.14 -2.75 -11.02
N SER A 137 -9.41 -3.19 -9.98
CA SER A 137 -9.58 -2.71 -8.62
C SER A 137 -8.82 -1.41 -8.33
N HIS A 138 -7.97 -0.96 -9.27
CA HIS A 138 -7.24 0.29 -9.13
C HIS A 138 -8.19 1.49 -9.14
N VAL A 139 -8.12 2.34 -8.13
CA VAL A 139 -8.88 3.58 -8.02
C VAL A 139 -8.05 4.73 -8.56
N ARG A 140 -6.99 5.10 -7.85
CA ARG A 140 -6.04 6.13 -8.30
C ARG A 140 -4.76 6.13 -7.47
N LYS A 141 -3.67 6.64 -8.04
CA LYS A 141 -2.48 7.04 -7.30
C LYS A 141 -2.53 8.53 -6.97
N LEU A 142 -1.83 8.90 -5.91
CA LEU A 142 -1.72 10.28 -5.46
C LEU A 142 -0.32 10.83 -5.75
N ALA A 143 -0.25 12.12 -6.06
CA ALA A 143 0.99 12.86 -6.07
C ALA A 143 1.46 13.18 -4.64
N GLU A 144 2.72 13.60 -4.46
CA GLU A 144 3.24 13.90 -3.12
C GLU A 144 2.49 15.02 -2.41
N ASP A 145 2.14 16.07 -3.13
CA ASP A 145 1.39 17.22 -2.59
C ASP A 145 -0.02 16.82 -2.13
N GLU A 146 -0.70 15.93 -2.85
CA GLU A 146 -1.98 15.37 -2.43
C GLU A 146 -1.82 14.54 -1.16
N TRP A 147 -0.78 13.69 -1.07
CA TRP A 147 -0.49 12.93 0.15
C TRP A 147 -0.22 13.83 1.36
N ARG A 148 0.58 14.89 1.17
CA ARG A 148 0.88 15.85 2.23
C ARG A 148 -0.39 16.53 2.73
N GLN A 149 -1.26 16.97 1.81
CA GLN A 149 -2.53 17.59 2.15
C GLN A 149 -3.43 16.64 2.95
N LEU A 150 -3.57 15.37 2.52
CA LEU A 150 -4.36 14.37 3.25
C LEU A 150 -3.87 14.13 4.68
N PHE A 151 -2.55 14.11 4.87
CA PHE A 151 -1.96 13.96 6.20
C PHE A 151 -2.25 15.19 7.08
N GLU A 152 -2.09 16.38 6.53
CA GLU A 152 -2.39 17.64 7.25
C GLU A 152 -3.87 17.74 7.61
N ASP A 153 -4.77 17.43 6.69
CA ASP A 153 -6.22 17.43 6.91
C ASP A 153 -6.65 16.38 7.95
N ALA A 154 -5.90 15.30 8.11
CA ALA A 154 -6.09 14.28 9.15
C ALA A 154 -5.42 14.64 10.49
N GLY A 155 -4.83 15.84 10.62
CA GLY A 155 -4.15 16.28 11.85
C GLY A 155 -2.76 15.67 12.06
N LEU A 156 -2.12 15.21 11.00
CA LEU A 156 -0.77 14.64 11.03
C LEU A 156 0.23 15.66 10.47
N ARG A 157 1.34 15.87 11.17
CA ARG A 157 2.49 16.58 10.60
C ARG A 157 3.39 15.61 9.84
N VAL A 158 3.60 15.85 8.55
CA VAL A 158 4.55 15.05 7.76
C VAL A 158 5.97 15.31 8.27
N ALA A 159 6.55 14.30 8.90
CA ALA A 159 7.88 14.38 9.50
C ALA A 159 8.97 13.96 8.49
N ASP A 160 8.71 12.95 7.71
CA ASP A 160 9.66 12.42 6.73
C ASP A 160 8.93 11.98 5.44
N VAL A 161 9.65 12.08 4.32
CA VAL A 161 9.25 11.55 3.02
C VAL A 161 10.43 10.80 2.42
N GLY A 162 10.17 9.56 2.00
CA GLY A 162 11.11 8.72 1.27
C GLY A 162 10.64 8.47 -0.16
N ARG A 163 11.58 8.22 -1.07
CA ARG A 163 11.33 7.91 -2.49
C ARG A 163 12.02 6.61 -2.89
N PRO A 164 11.62 5.47 -2.31
CA PRO A 164 12.18 4.19 -2.72
C PRO A 164 11.76 3.83 -4.14
N THR A 165 12.71 3.37 -4.95
CA THR A 165 12.45 2.85 -6.30
C THR A 165 12.48 1.34 -6.32
N ARG A 166 11.83 0.75 -7.31
CA ARG A 166 11.82 -0.68 -7.55
C ARG A 166 11.73 -1.00 -9.03
N THR A 167 12.55 -1.93 -9.47
CA THR A 167 12.43 -2.52 -10.81
C THR A 167 11.47 -3.68 -10.79
N LEU A 168 10.45 -3.65 -11.64
CA LEU A 168 9.49 -4.73 -11.84
C LEU A 168 9.83 -5.50 -13.12
N HIS A 169 9.61 -6.80 -13.10
CA HIS A 169 9.58 -7.62 -14.31
C HIS A 169 8.17 -7.56 -14.91
N VAL A 170 8.03 -6.93 -16.06
CA VAL A 170 6.73 -6.60 -16.66
C VAL A 170 5.83 -7.80 -16.89
N PRO A 171 6.30 -8.95 -17.42
CA PRO A 171 5.48 -10.15 -17.56
C PRO A 171 4.86 -10.60 -16.24
N THR A 172 5.67 -10.76 -15.18
CA THR A 172 5.19 -11.20 -13.86
C THR A 172 4.24 -10.19 -13.22
N TRP A 173 4.51 -8.89 -13.43
CA TRP A 173 3.65 -7.81 -12.94
C TRP A 173 2.25 -7.82 -13.58
N LEU A 174 2.17 -8.11 -14.88
CA LEU A 174 0.90 -8.24 -15.62
C LEU A 174 0.15 -9.52 -15.21
N GLU A 175 0.84 -10.66 -15.18
CA GLU A 175 0.26 -11.97 -14.85
C GLU A 175 -0.38 -11.99 -13.45
N ARG A 176 0.21 -11.27 -12.49
CA ARG A 176 -0.30 -11.22 -11.09
C ARG A 176 -1.74 -10.76 -11.00
N THR A 177 -2.18 -9.89 -11.88
CA THR A 177 -3.57 -9.39 -11.94
C THR A 177 -4.42 -10.10 -12.99
N GLY A 178 -3.86 -11.08 -13.68
CA GLY A 178 -4.53 -11.76 -14.79
C GLY A 178 -4.59 -10.91 -16.07
N CYS A 179 -3.80 -9.86 -16.17
CA CYS A 179 -3.73 -8.99 -17.35
C CYS A 179 -2.95 -9.71 -18.47
N VAL A 180 -3.67 -10.22 -19.46
CA VAL A 180 -3.11 -11.02 -20.56
C VAL A 180 -3.65 -10.57 -21.91
N GLY A 181 -3.09 -11.09 -23.01
CA GLY A 181 -3.61 -10.86 -24.37
C GLY A 181 -3.62 -9.39 -24.79
N ALA A 182 -4.76 -8.90 -25.26
CA ALA A 182 -4.93 -7.54 -25.78
C ALA A 182 -4.70 -6.47 -24.70
N ASP A 183 -5.14 -6.71 -23.47
CA ASP A 183 -4.95 -5.78 -22.36
C ASP A 183 -3.48 -5.65 -21.96
N ALA A 184 -2.76 -6.76 -21.88
CA ALA A 184 -1.32 -6.74 -21.65
C ALA A 184 -0.56 -6.00 -22.76
N ALA A 185 -0.94 -6.20 -24.01
CA ALA A 185 -0.36 -5.49 -25.15
C ALA A 185 -0.65 -3.97 -25.07
N ARG A 186 -1.85 -3.59 -24.65
CA ARG A 186 -2.23 -2.18 -24.47
C ARG A 186 -1.47 -1.50 -23.34
N VAL A 187 -1.30 -2.18 -22.20
CA VAL A 187 -0.47 -1.70 -21.08
C VAL A 187 0.96 -1.48 -21.55
N ARG A 188 1.55 -2.45 -22.27
CA ARG A 188 2.90 -2.32 -22.84
C ARG A 188 3.01 -1.15 -23.83
N SER A 189 1.98 -0.90 -24.62
CA SER A 189 1.95 0.23 -25.56
C SER A 189 1.90 1.58 -24.84
N LEU A 190 1.15 1.69 -23.75
CA LEU A 190 1.06 2.92 -22.93
C LEU A 190 2.38 3.26 -22.23
N LEU A 191 3.13 2.24 -21.81
CA LEU A 191 4.36 2.39 -21.02
C LEU A 191 5.62 2.10 -21.85
N GLY A 192 5.51 1.96 -23.16
CA GLY A 192 6.57 1.44 -24.04
C GLY A 192 7.92 2.11 -23.87
N ASP A 193 7.95 3.43 -23.80
CA ASP A 193 9.21 4.20 -23.65
C ASP A 193 9.87 4.04 -22.27
N LEU A 194 9.16 3.46 -21.30
CA LEU A 194 9.63 3.21 -19.95
C LEU A 194 10.04 1.74 -19.72
N ILE A 195 9.73 0.85 -20.67
CA ILE A 195 10.02 -0.58 -20.57
C ILE A 195 11.32 -0.89 -21.31
N GLU A 196 12.34 -1.34 -20.56
CA GLU A 196 13.62 -1.81 -21.10
C GLU A 196 13.82 -3.28 -20.72
N ASP A 197 14.09 -4.15 -21.66
CA ASP A 197 14.33 -5.58 -21.45
C ASP A 197 13.29 -6.26 -20.54
N ASP A 198 11.99 -6.02 -20.80
CA ASP A 198 10.89 -6.49 -19.96
C ASP A 198 10.93 -6.02 -18.49
N ARG A 199 11.62 -4.93 -18.23
CA ARG A 199 11.73 -4.31 -16.91
C ARG A 199 11.22 -2.89 -16.95
N ILE A 200 10.66 -2.44 -15.84
CA ILE A 200 10.22 -1.07 -15.66
C ILE A 200 10.56 -0.63 -14.22
N GLU A 201 11.12 0.55 -14.09
CA GLU A 201 11.34 1.16 -12.78
C GLU A 201 10.10 1.92 -12.34
N ILE A 202 9.71 1.72 -11.09
CA ILE A 202 8.63 2.45 -10.44
C ILE A 202 9.17 3.17 -9.21
N GLU A 203 8.71 4.40 -9.01
CA GLU A 203 8.93 5.14 -7.80
C GLU A 203 7.74 4.94 -6.85
N ARG A 204 8.05 4.76 -5.57
CA ARG A 204 7.07 4.77 -4.48
C ARG A 204 7.26 6.02 -3.65
N ILE A 205 6.21 6.43 -2.99
CA ILE A 205 6.29 7.44 -1.95
C ILE A 205 6.12 6.74 -0.60
N ALA A 206 6.96 7.10 0.35
CA ALA A 206 6.83 6.71 1.75
C ALA A 206 6.66 7.98 2.58
N LEU A 207 5.64 8.02 3.44
CA LEU A 207 5.37 9.15 4.32
C LEU A 207 5.33 8.67 5.77
N ARG A 208 5.97 9.44 6.66
CA ARG A 208 5.79 9.36 8.10
C ARG A 208 5.08 10.60 8.59
N GLY A 209 3.81 10.45 8.99
CA GLY A 209 3.05 11.47 9.71
C GLY A 209 3.09 11.20 11.20
N ILE A 210 3.29 12.23 12.00
CA ILE A 210 3.25 12.16 13.46
C ILE A 210 2.09 13.01 13.98
N LYS A 211 1.45 12.55 15.02
CA LYS A 211 0.41 13.32 15.71
C LYS A 211 1.02 14.54 16.38
N ALA A 212 0.27 15.66 16.35
CA ALA A 212 0.64 16.89 16.99
C ALA A 212 0.47 16.83 18.53
#